data_852354f8a801250abd2c2692501785fe
#
_entry.id   852354f8a801250abd2c2692501785fe
#
_cell.length_a   1.000
_cell.length_b   1.000
_cell.length_c   1.000
_cell.angle_alpha   90.00
_cell.angle_beta   90.00
_cell.angle_gamma   90.00
#
_symmetry.space_group_name_H-M   'P 1'
#
loop_
_entity.id
_entity.type
_entity.pdbx_description
1 polymer ?
#
loop_
_entity_poly.entity_id
_entity_poly.type
_entity_poly.pdbx_seq_one_letter_code
_entity_poly.pdbx_strand_id
1 'polypeptide(L)'
;MEGLGFCSGRLQVANPRESKGRSVNRRNGLTVVLALAPPPRSELTTLESTLAVDNIKDEITQSTLDENELPIVYDVQGIARYWSRRPLQVQKRLLMVSSLLTPYILNGILASKTNMIKEDSARRRRRAEEFRGILSKLGPAYIKLGQGLSVRPDLVGPEVMEELQKLCDDVPAFDNETAMLMIEEELGRPANEIFKDISPNPIAAASLGQVYKARLAETGEEVAVKVQRPDMLRRVSLDMYVMRKIFGAAQVLQDATSNAKTEFIPLFDEWAAGTYRELDYVNEGKNGMKFRDQITSRVPGVAVPDVKFQATSRKVLTTAWVNGIKLVELEDDKLNDKVKLGVQCFLTQLLDTGFFHADPHPGNLMVNEKDELVVLDFGLMSEVRSGQSDVFVAAIIHLGNRDYEAVVEDFIELDFLNGDVDRKRVVPVLGAILDQALEGGGAKSINFQTLSSELSQVTFDFPFRIPPYAALVIRAL
;
A
#
# COMPACT_ATOMS: atom_id res chain seq x y z
N MET A 1 -14.15 -53.48 -32.13
CA MET A 1 -13.46 -53.08 -33.36
C MET A 1 -12.70 -51.82 -32.97
N GLU A 2 -11.49 -51.99 -32.62
CA GLU A 2 -10.24 -51.56 -33.26
C GLU A 2 -10.03 -50.07 -33.04
N GLY A 3 -8.92 -49.57 -32.52
CA GLY A 3 -7.67 -50.21 -32.10
C GLY A 3 -6.59 -49.15 -31.91
N LEU A 4 -5.82 -49.31 -30.87
CA LEU A 4 -4.35 -49.15 -30.78
C LEU A 4 -3.74 -47.76 -31.17
N GLY A 5 -2.78 -47.17 -30.46
CA GLY A 5 -1.63 -47.79 -29.88
C GLY A 5 -0.85 -46.88 -28.93
N PHE A 6 -0.35 -47.54 -27.92
CA PHE A 6 0.68 -47.09 -26.99
C PHE A 6 2.07 -47.13 -27.66
N CYS A 7 2.89 -46.10 -27.41
CA CYS A 7 4.33 -46.17 -27.62
C CYS A 7 5.05 -45.80 -26.31
N SER A 8 5.55 -46.85 -25.65
CA SER A 8 6.41 -46.76 -24.47
C SER A 8 7.87 -46.63 -24.88
N GLY A 9 8.54 -45.55 -24.52
CA GLY A 9 9.97 -45.40 -24.62
C GLY A 9 10.61 -45.57 -23.25
N ARG A 10 11.34 -46.68 -23.05
CA ARG A 10 12.17 -46.99 -21.89
C ARG A 10 13.45 -46.14 -21.93
N LEU A 11 13.73 -45.44 -20.84
CA LEU A 11 15.08 -44.93 -20.52
C LEU A 11 15.88 -46.01 -19.79
N GLN A 12 17.02 -46.37 -20.36
CA GLN A 12 18.02 -47.23 -19.74
C GLN A 12 18.95 -46.38 -18.86
N VAL A 13 19.06 -46.81 -17.60
CA VAL A 13 20.05 -46.33 -16.65
C VAL A 13 21.35 -47.10 -16.84
N ALA A 14 22.47 -46.42 -17.06
CA ALA A 14 23.81 -46.98 -17.03
C ALA A 14 24.52 -46.56 -15.74
N ASN A 15 25.01 -47.55 -15.00
CA ASN A 15 25.79 -47.41 -13.76
C ASN A 15 27.28 -47.39 -14.07
N PRO A 16 28.15 -46.63 -13.41
CA PRO A 16 29.60 -46.61 -13.60
C PRO A 16 30.33 -47.56 -12.65
N ARG A 17 31.35 -48.24 -13.14
CA ARG A 17 32.39 -48.88 -12.31
C ARG A 17 33.79 -48.44 -12.74
N GLU A 18 34.46 -47.89 -11.75
CA GLU A 18 35.90 -47.99 -11.40
C GLU A 18 37.01 -47.98 -12.47
N SER A 19 37.93 -47.01 -12.34
CA SER A 19 39.36 -47.34 -12.26
C SER A 19 40.18 -46.18 -11.64
N LYS A 20 41.19 -46.62 -10.90
CA LYS A 20 42.10 -45.91 -10.02
C LYS A 20 43.11 -44.99 -10.72
N GLY A 21 43.45 -43.88 -10.04
CA GLY A 21 44.86 -43.61 -9.80
C GLY A 21 45.46 -42.35 -10.43
N ARG A 22 45.83 -41.44 -9.59
CA ARG A 22 47.00 -40.56 -9.47
C ARG A 22 46.72 -39.07 -9.39
N SER A 23 47.23 -38.56 -8.29
CA SER A 23 47.38 -37.15 -7.92
C SER A 23 48.14 -36.33 -8.98
N VAL A 24 47.78 -35.03 -9.11
CA VAL A 24 48.67 -33.85 -9.07
C VAL A 24 47.90 -32.56 -9.31
N ASN A 25 48.00 -31.69 -8.31
CA ASN A 25 48.09 -30.23 -8.31
C ASN A 25 47.28 -29.29 -9.22
N ARG A 26 46.49 -28.49 -8.55
CA ARG A 26 46.33 -27.02 -8.60
C ARG A 26 46.20 -26.26 -9.93
N ARG A 27 45.15 -25.42 -9.92
CA ARG A 27 44.93 -24.16 -10.63
C ARG A 27 44.52 -24.26 -12.09
N ASN A 28 43.28 -23.89 -12.35
CA ASN A 28 42.88 -22.72 -13.15
C ASN A 28 41.42 -22.82 -13.54
N GLY A 29 40.74 -21.68 -13.48
CA GLY A 29 39.31 -21.53 -13.76
C GLY A 29 38.96 -22.01 -15.19
N LEU A 30 37.85 -22.70 -15.26
CA LEU A 30 37.20 -23.06 -16.51
C LEU A 30 36.36 -21.90 -17.01
N THR A 31 36.96 -21.08 -17.88
CA THR A 31 36.18 -20.15 -18.71
C THR A 31 35.58 -20.97 -19.84
N VAL A 32 34.29 -21.20 -19.82
CA VAL A 32 33.57 -21.77 -20.96
C VAL A 32 33.41 -20.64 -21.98
N VAL A 33 34.28 -20.62 -22.98
CA VAL A 33 34.13 -19.78 -24.17
C VAL A 33 33.16 -20.51 -25.11
N LEU A 34 31.89 -20.06 -25.09
CA LEU A 34 30.96 -20.36 -26.19
C LEU A 34 31.39 -19.52 -27.40
N ALA A 35 32.06 -20.14 -28.35
CA ALA A 35 32.29 -19.52 -29.64
C ALA A 35 30.98 -19.49 -30.43
N LEU A 36 30.27 -18.34 -30.35
CA LEU A 36 29.21 -18.03 -31.30
C LEU A 36 29.84 -17.45 -32.57
N ALA A 37 29.44 -17.98 -33.70
CA ALA A 37 29.82 -17.48 -35.03
C ALA A 37 29.38 -16.00 -35.17
N PRO A 38 30.10 -15.16 -35.93
CA PRO A 38 29.77 -13.76 -36.09
C PRO A 38 28.41 -13.62 -36.81
N PRO A 39 27.52 -12.77 -36.31
CA PRO A 39 26.25 -12.50 -36.97
C PRO A 39 26.44 -11.67 -38.25
N PRO A 40 25.51 -11.78 -39.21
CA PRO A 40 25.59 -11.05 -40.49
C PRO A 40 25.42 -9.53 -40.25
N ARG A 41 25.96 -8.74 -41.17
CA ARG A 41 26.03 -7.26 -41.20
C ARG A 41 24.69 -6.55 -41.15
N SER A 42 23.98 -6.65 -40.06
CA SER A 42 22.79 -5.83 -39.73
C SER A 42 22.94 -5.05 -38.40
N GLU A 43 24.17 -4.95 -37.86
CA GLU A 43 24.46 -4.35 -36.53
C GLU A 43 24.93 -2.89 -36.56
N LEU A 44 24.58 -2.13 -37.60
CA LEU A 44 24.64 -0.65 -37.53
C LEU A 44 23.45 -0.04 -36.78
N THR A 45 22.44 -0.84 -36.47
CA THR A 45 21.26 -0.45 -35.68
C THR A 45 21.45 -0.53 -34.15
N THR A 46 22.52 -1.16 -33.66
CA THR A 46 22.75 -1.37 -32.22
C THR A 46 23.36 -0.13 -31.53
N LEU A 47 24.09 0.70 -32.24
CA LEU A 47 24.62 1.96 -31.70
C LEU A 47 23.52 3.03 -31.54
N GLU A 48 22.58 3.08 -32.48
CA GLU A 48 21.40 3.96 -32.38
C GLU A 48 20.42 3.51 -31.28
N SER A 49 20.29 2.19 -31.06
CA SER A 49 19.47 1.65 -29.96
C SER A 49 20.10 1.90 -28.57
N THR A 50 21.43 1.89 -28.45
CA THR A 50 22.11 2.22 -27.19
C THR A 50 22.01 3.70 -26.86
N LEU A 51 22.16 4.57 -27.86
CA LEU A 51 21.93 6.01 -27.71
C LEU A 51 20.48 6.35 -27.38
N ALA A 52 19.51 5.59 -27.94
CA ALA A 52 18.11 5.73 -27.60
C ALA A 52 17.79 5.28 -26.17
N VAL A 53 18.45 4.22 -25.68
CA VAL A 53 18.29 3.75 -24.28
C VAL A 53 18.91 4.72 -23.30
N ASP A 54 20.05 5.34 -23.62
CA ASP A 54 20.65 6.37 -22.75
C ASP A 54 19.83 7.66 -22.77
N ASN A 55 19.30 8.08 -23.91
CA ASN A 55 18.33 9.20 -23.98
C ASN A 55 17.04 8.90 -23.22
N ILE A 56 16.53 7.65 -23.25
CA ILE A 56 15.36 7.24 -22.46
C ILE A 56 15.69 7.24 -20.96
N LYS A 57 16.90 6.86 -20.56
CA LYS A 57 17.32 6.97 -19.16
C LYS A 57 17.46 8.42 -18.70
N ASP A 58 17.96 9.31 -19.54
CA ASP A 58 18.04 10.73 -19.25
C ASP A 58 16.66 11.40 -19.22
N GLU A 59 15.73 11.02 -20.14
CA GLU A 59 14.33 11.44 -20.07
C GLU A 59 13.62 10.89 -18.85
N ILE A 60 13.84 9.63 -18.46
CA ILE A 60 13.31 9.04 -17.22
C ILE A 60 13.87 9.76 -16.00
N THR A 61 15.15 10.17 -16.01
CA THR A 61 15.77 10.92 -14.91
C THR A 61 15.24 12.36 -14.85
N GLN A 62 14.97 13.00 -15.97
CA GLN A 62 14.28 14.31 -16.01
C GLN A 62 12.81 14.23 -15.60
N SER A 63 12.14 13.10 -15.83
CA SER A 63 10.73 12.88 -15.44
C SER A 63 10.50 12.62 -13.95
N THR A 64 11.56 12.55 -13.12
CA THR A 64 11.44 12.32 -11.66
C THR A 64 11.33 13.61 -10.84
N LEU A 65 11.41 14.77 -11.46
CA LEU A 65 11.27 16.07 -10.81
C LEU A 65 10.08 16.83 -11.42
N ASP A 66 9.43 17.66 -10.60
CA ASP A 66 8.46 18.64 -11.10
C ASP A 66 9.17 19.88 -11.67
N GLU A 67 8.40 20.82 -12.20
CA GLU A 67 8.88 22.11 -12.74
C GLU A 67 9.68 22.97 -11.76
N ASN A 68 9.56 22.68 -10.45
CA ASN A 68 10.24 23.39 -9.36
C ASN A 68 11.42 22.59 -8.78
N GLU A 69 11.89 21.56 -9.45
CA GLU A 69 12.95 20.64 -9.00
C GLU A 69 12.56 19.79 -7.76
N LEU A 70 11.27 19.67 -7.45
CA LEU A 70 10.77 18.82 -6.37
C LEU A 70 10.60 17.39 -6.86
N PRO A 71 11.14 16.37 -6.16
CA PRO A 71 10.92 14.97 -6.55
C PRO A 71 9.44 14.60 -6.59
N ILE A 72 9.02 14.00 -7.70
CA ILE A 72 7.65 13.51 -7.91
C ILE A 72 7.45 12.08 -7.41
N VAL A 73 8.53 11.40 -7.10
CA VAL A 73 8.56 10.12 -6.37
C VAL A 73 9.20 10.33 -5.01
N TYR A 74 8.91 9.43 -4.04
CA TYR A 74 9.52 9.54 -2.74
C TYR A 74 11.03 9.28 -2.81
N ASP A 75 11.79 10.35 -2.78
CA ASP A 75 13.26 10.36 -2.71
C ASP A 75 13.72 11.16 -1.50
N VAL A 76 14.19 10.45 -0.48
CA VAL A 76 14.64 11.03 0.79
C VAL A 76 15.72 12.10 0.58
N GLN A 77 16.68 11.84 -0.31
CA GLN A 77 17.79 12.74 -0.55
C GLN A 77 17.39 13.96 -1.39
N GLY A 78 16.59 13.73 -2.44
CA GLY A 78 16.05 14.81 -3.28
C GLY A 78 15.14 15.73 -2.49
N ILE A 79 14.22 15.20 -1.70
CA ILE A 79 13.33 15.95 -0.81
C ILE A 79 14.15 16.75 0.21
N ALA A 80 15.16 16.13 0.83
CA ALA A 80 16.03 16.83 1.79
C ALA A 80 16.84 17.96 1.12
N ARG A 81 17.34 17.73 -0.10
CA ARG A 81 18.05 18.74 -0.90
C ARG A 81 17.16 19.93 -1.24
N TYR A 82 15.92 19.66 -1.65
CA TYR A 82 14.94 20.68 -1.99
C TYR A 82 14.57 21.56 -0.78
N TRP A 83 14.23 20.94 0.37
CA TRP A 83 13.76 21.65 1.56
C TRP A 83 14.89 22.28 2.37
N SER A 84 16.11 21.75 2.33
CA SER A 84 17.28 22.40 2.98
C SER A 84 17.58 23.78 2.42
N ARG A 85 17.24 24.03 1.15
CA ARG A 85 17.36 25.35 0.49
C ARG A 85 16.26 26.34 0.87
N ARG A 86 15.23 25.88 1.63
CA ARG A 86 14.02 26.67 1.99
C ARG A 86 13.74 26.67 3.50
N PRO A 87 14.73 27.07 4.34
CA PRO A 87 14.66 26.88 5.79
C PRO A 87 13.50 27.62 6.46
N LEU A 88 13.12 28.79 5.97
CA LEU A 88 12.00 29.57 6.55
C LEU A 88 10.66 28.82 6.44
N GLN A 89 10.41 28.15 5.32
CA GLN A 89 9.18 27.38 5.13
C GLN A 89 9.16 26.16 6.05
N VAL A 90 10.29 25.45 6.17
CA VAL A 90 10.46 24.32 7.08
C VAL A 90 10.26 24.75 8.54
N GLN A 91 10.88 25.86 8.96
CA GLN A 91 10.74 26.37 10.33
C GLN A 91 9.31 26.78 10.63
N LYS A 92 8.62 27.49 9.71
CA LYS A 92 7.21 27.86 9.87
C LYS A 92 6.34 26.61 10.05
N ARG A 93 6.55 25.57 9.22
CA ARG A 93 5.79 24.33 9.31
C ARG A 93 6.08 23.57 10.60
N LEU A 94 7.36 23.46 10.97
CA LEU A 94 7.80 22.82 12.22
C LEU A 94 7.21 23.51 13.44
N LEU A 95 7.20 24.83 13.49
CA LEU A 95 6.57 25.60 14.57
C LEU A 95 5.06 25.34 14.66
N MET A 96 4.35 25.29 13.51
CA MET A 96 2.94 24.97 13.49
C MET A 96 2.67 23.56 14.04
N VAL A 97 3.43 22.57 13.57
CA VAL A 97 3.30 21.17 14.04
C VAL A 97 3.61 21.10 15.54
N SER A 98 4.71 21.70 15.99
CA SER A 98 5.12 21.70 17.39
C SER A 98 4.10 22.42 18.30
N SER A 99 3.49 23.50 17.84
CA SER A 99 2.47 24.24 18.64
C SER A 99 1.23 23.41 18.93
N LEU A 100 0.89 22.46 18.06
CA LEU A 100 -0.26 21.54 18.23
C LEU A 100 0.12 20.25 18.97
N LEU A 101 1.26 19.64 18.63
CA LEU A 101 1.66 18.35 19.20
C LEU A 101 2.32 18.48 20.58
N THR A 102 3.11 19.52 20.86
CA THR A 102 3.82 19.61 22.14
C THR A 102 2.87 19.68 23.35
N PRO A 103 1.83 20.52 23.38
CA PRO A 103 0.87 20.53 24.50
C PRO A 103 0.18 19.15 24.68
N TYR A 104 -0.18 18.50 23.59
CA TYR A 104 -0.79 17.17 23.61
C TYR A 104 0.14 16.13 24.25
N ILE A 105 1.43 16.10 23.83
CA ILE A 105 2.44 15.16 24.35
C ILE A 105 2.73 15.45 25.82
N LEU A 106 2.95 16.72 26.19
CA LEU A 106 3.24 17.10 27.58
C LEU A 106 2.08 16.74 28.53
N ASN A 107 0.85 17.03 28.14
CA ASN A 107 -0.33 16.64 28.90
C ASN A 107 -0.43 15.11 29.06
N GLY A 108 -0.02 14.35 28.02
CA GLY A 108 0.05 12.90 28.08
C GLY A 108 1.08 12.38 29.08
N ILE A 109 2.27 12.93 29.05
CA ILE A 109 3.36 12.56 29.98
C ILE A 109 2.96 12.89 31.43
N LEU A 110 2.41 14.06 31.67
CA LEU A 110 1.96 14.47 33.00
C LEU A 110 0.84 13.56 33.53
N ALA A 111 -0.14 13.24 32.69
CA ALA A 111 -1.25 12.39 33.05
C ALA A 111 -0.83 10.90 33.25
N SER A 112 0.19 10.43 32.53
CA SER A 112 0.79 9.10 32.73
C SER A 112 1.49 8.99 34.09
N LYS A 113 2.25 10.02 34.48
CA LYS A 113 2.93 10.04 35.79
C LYS A 113 1.97 10.04 36.97
N THR A 114 0.76 10.54 36.80
CA THR A 114 -0.28 10.57 37.85
C THR A 114 -1.19 9.34 37.85
N ASN A 115 -0.88 8.29 37.07
CA ASN A 115 -1.72 7.09 36.83
C ASN A 115 -3.17 7.37 36.39
N MET A 116 -3.52 8.62 36.10
CA MET A 116 -4.89 9.06 35.78
C MET A 116 -5.40 8.57 34.42
N ILE A 117 -4.53 8.05 33.54
CA ILE A 117 -4.92 7.59 32.21
C ILE A 117 -5.17 6.08 32.17
N LYS A 118 -4.49 5.30 33.00
CA LYS A 118 -4.55 3.82 32.92
C LYS A 118 -5.92 3.24 33.28
N GLU A 119 -6.72 3.92 34.07
CA GLU A 119 -7.98 3.38 34.61
C GLU A 119 -9.26 3.98 33.97
N ASP A 120 -9.16 5.07 33.19
CA ASP A 120 -10.34 5.80 32.67
C ASP A 120 -10.42 5.74 31.14
N SER A 121 -11.27 4.85 30.62
CA SER A 121 -11.54 4.71 29.18
C SER A 121 -12.11 5.98 28.55
N ALA A 122 -12.92 6.76 29.29
CA ALA A 122 -13.47 8.01 28.80
C ALA A 122 -12.38 9.06 28.58
N ARG A 123 -11.36 9.09 29.42
CA ARG A 123 -10.21 9.99 29.27
C ARG A 123 -9.33 9.57 28.10
N ARG A 124 -9.10 8.27 27.88
CA ARG A 124 -8.37 7.77 26.70
C ARG A 124 -9.09 8.16 25.42
N ARG A 125 -10.42 8.00 25.37
CA ARG A 125 -11.24 8.39 24.21
C ARG A 125 -11.16 9.90 23.92
N ARG A 126 -11.30 10.77 24.94
CA ARG A 126 -11.13 12.24 24.76
C ARG A 126 -9.75 12.60 24.20
N ARG A 127 -8.70 11.93 24.66
CA ARG A 127 -7.35 12.15 24.12
C ARG A 127 -7.23 11.68 22.68
N ALA A 128 -7.88 10.57 22.32
CA ALA A 128 -7.93 10.09 20.93
C ALA A 128 -8.68 11.08 20.02
N GLU A 129 -9.80 11.64 20.49
CA GLU A 129 -10.55 12.72 19.80
C GLU A 129 -9.67 13.97 19.59
N GLU A 130 -8.95 14.40 20.63
CA GLU A 130 -8.00 15.52 20.55
C GLU A 130 -6.92 15.26 19.52
N PHE A 131 -6.33 14.04 19.51
CA PHE A 131 -5.31 13.65 18.55
C PHE A 131 -5.84 13.67 17.12
N ARG A 132 -7.02 13.09 16.88
CA ARG A 132 -7.71 13.17 15.58
C ARG A 132 -7.90 14.62 15.14
N GLY A 133 -8.36 15.49 16.04
CA GLY A 133 -8.55 16.92 15.76
C GLY A 133 -7.24 17.64 15.41
N ILE A 134 -6.11 17.25 16.02
CA ILE A 134 -4.78 17.78 15.68
C ILE A 134 -4.38 17.35 14.26
N LEU A 135 -4.51 16.07 13.92
CA LEU A 135 -4.17 15.56 12.59
C LEU A 135 -5.00 16.22 11.50
N SER A 136 -6.31 16.42 11.73
CA SER A 136 -7.20 17.14 10.81
C SER A 136 -6.74 18.58 10.56
N LYS A 137 -6.33 19.31 11.62
CA LYS A 137 -5.80 20.68 11.50
C LYS A 137 -4.46 20.75 10.79
N LEU A 138 -3.64 19.72 10.91
CA LEU A 138 -2.34 19.64 10.23
C LEU A 138 -2.48 19.37 8.73
N GLY A 139 -3.57 18.75 8.29
CA GLY A 139 -3.94 18.62 6.88
C GLY A 139 -3.64 17.26 6.26
N PRO A 140 -3.70 17.15 4.91
CA PRO A 140 -3.81 15.88 4.19
C PRO A 140 -2.76 14.82 4.54
N ALA A 141 -1.48 15.17 4.61
CA ALA A 141 -0.43 14.20 4.94
C ALA A 141 -0.59 13.60 6.35
N TYR A 142 -1.01 14.44 7.32
CA TYR A 142 -1.26 13.97 8.70
C TYR A 142 -2.57 13.19 8.81
N ILE A 143 -3.59 13.53 8.01
CA ILE A 143 -4.81 12.73 7.89
C ILE A 143 -4.47 11.34 7.38
N LYS A 144 -3.68 11.24 6.31
CA LYS A 144 -3.19 9.96 5.76
C LYS A 144 -2.34 9.17 6.77
N LEU A 145 -1.49 9.86 7.55
CA LEU A 145 -0.76 9.23 8.66
C LEU A 145 -1.73 8.63 9.69
N GLY A 146 -2.76 9.38 10.09
CA GLY A 146 -3.79 8.91 11.00
C GLY A 146 -4.56 7.71 10.47
N GLN A 147 -4.93 7.72 9.19
CA GLN A 147 -5.54 6.58 8.51
C GLN A 147 -4.61 5.33 8.53
N GLY A 148 -3.32 5.52 8.26
CA GLY A 148 -2.32 4.44 8.38
C GLY A 148 -2.19 3.90 9.81
N LEU A 149 -2.26 4.77 10.83
CA LEU A 149 -2.20 4.36 12.23
C LEU A 149 -3.47 3.66 12.71
N SER A 150 -4.64 3.96 12.11
CA SER A 150 -5.93 3.38 12.52
C SER A 150 -6.02 1.86 12.35
N VAL A 151 -5.09 1.26 11.62
CA VAL A 151 -4.99 -0.19 11.36
C VAL A 151 -3.74 -0.81 11.98
N ARG A 152 -3.07 -0.10 12.88
CA ARG A 152 -1.82 -0.52 13.51
C ARG A 152 -1.98 -0.67 15.03
N PRO A 153 -2.58 -1.79 15.49
CA PRO A 153 -2.76 -2.05 16.92
C PRO A 153 -1.44 -2.19 17.70
N ASP A 154 -0.35 -2.48 16.98
CA ASP A 154 1.02 -2.52 17.51
C ASP A 154 1.61 -1.14 17.83
N LEU A 155 1.05 -0.07 17.24
CA LEU A 155 1.54 1.30 17.42
C LEU A 155 0.61 2.16 18.27
N VAL A 156 -0.70 1.94 18.20
CA VAL A 156 -1.70 2.76 18.88
C VAL A 156 -2.76 1.91 19.56
N GLY A 157 -3.27 2.39 20.70
CA GLY A 157 -4.33 1.67 21.44
C GLY A 157 -5.69 1.71 20.74
N PRO A 158 -6.63 0.83 21.17
CA PRO A 158 -7.92 0.64 20.52
C PRO A 158 -8.77 1.92 20.45
N GLU A 159 -8.79 2.74 21.50
CA GLU A 159 -9.56 3.99 21.50
C GLU A 159 -9.02 4.99 20.47
N VAL A 160 -7.70 5.00 20.24
CA VAL A 160 -7.06 5.84 19.20
C VAL A 160 -7.40 5.30 17.82
N MET A 161 -7.38 3.98 17.61
CA MET A 161 -7.76 3.35 16.35
C MET A 161 -9.20 3.70 15.97
N GLU A 162 -10.18 3.54 16.88
CA GLU A 162 -11.59 3.89 16.66
C GLU A 162 -11.76 5.37 16.26
N GLU A 163 -11.04 6.28 16.91
CA GLU A 163 -11.12 7.69 16.57
C GLU A 163 -10.44 8.03 15.25
N LEU A 164 -9.30 7.41 14.95
CA LEU A 164 -8.59 7.65 13.70
C LEU A 164 -9.32 7.08 12.47
N GLN A 165 -10.11 6.02 12.63
CA GLN A 165 -11.01 5.52 11.57
C GLN A 165 -12.03 6.58 11.11
N LYS A 166 -12.36 7.54 11.95
CA LYS A 166 -13.23 8.68 11.62
C LYS A 166 -12.50 9.79 10.81
N LEU A 167 -11.21 9.67 10.54
CA LEU A 167 -10.47 10.53 9.62
C LEU A 167 -10.86 10.20 8.16
N CYS A 168 -12.16 10.05 7.94
CA CYS A 168 -12.73 9.87 6.64
C CYS A 168 -12.86 11.22 5.93
N ASP A 169 -13.04 11.19 4.73
CA ASP A 169 -13.13 11.96 3.54
C ASP A 169 -14.00 13.24 3.58
N ASP A 170 -14.39 13.76 4.72
CA ASP A 170 -15.18 14.99 4.82
C ASP A 170 -14.27 16.24 4.79
N VAL A 171 -13.56 16.40 3.67
CA VAL A 171 -12.76 17.60 3.42
C VAL A 171 -13.56 18.51 2.48
N PRO A 172 -13.76 19.80 2.82
CA PRO A 172 -14.48 20.72 1.94
C PRO A 172 -13.87 20.76 0.54
N ALA A 173 -14.73 20.88 -0.47
CA ALA A 173 -14.29 21.06 -1.85
C ALA A 173 -13.45 22.35 -1.96
N PHE A 174 -12.46 22.34 -2.87
CA PHE A 174 -11.75 23.55 -3.24
C PHE A 174 -12.44 24.24 -4.42
N ASP A 175 -12.02 25.44 -4.72
CA ASP A 175 -12.63 26.31 -5.71
C ASP A 175 -12.73 25.68 -7.11
N ASN A 176 -13.90 25.77 -7.75
CA ASN A 176 -14.17 25.16 -9.05
C ASN A 176 -13.36 25.81 -10.18
N GLU A 177 -13.13 27.11 -10.13
CA GLU A 177 -12.34 27.83 -11.15
C GLU A 177 -10.90 27.29 -11.13
N THR A 178 -10.33 27.14 -9.93
CA THR A 178 -9.03 26.51 -9.73
C THR A 178 -8.99 25.08 -10.29
N ALA A 179 -10.05 24.29 -10.09
CA ALA A 179 -10.11 22.92 -10.62
C ALA A 179 -10.12 22.91 -12.16
N MET A 180 -10.88 23.80 -12.80
CA MET A 180 -10.93 23.89 -14.27
C MET A 180 -9.58 24.33 -14.84
N LEU A 181 -8.93 25.31 -14.22
CA LEU A 181 -7.57 25.73 -14.62
C LEU A 181 -6.57 24.58 -14.53
N MET A 182 -6.63 23.78 -13.46
CA MET A 182 -5.76 22.61 -13.31
C MET A 182 -6.01 21.55 -14.38
N ILE A 183 -7.27 21.33 -14.79
CA ILE A 183 -7.60 20.43 -15.90
C ILE A 183 -6.95 20.95 -17.20
N GLU A 184 -7.06 22.25 -17.49
CA GLU A 184 -6.50 22.87 -18.66
C GLU A 184 -4.97 22.81 -18.69
N GLU A 185 -4.32 23.14 -17.58
CA GLU A 185 -2.86 23.05 -17.43
C GLU A 185 -2.34 21.63 -17.63
N GLU A 186 -3.00 20.66 -17.00
CA GLU A 186 -2.55 19.26 -16.99
C GLU A 186 -2.83 18.54 -18.32
N LEU A 187 -3.92 18.87 -19.01
CA LEU A 187 -4.30 18.22 -20.27
C LEU A 187 -3.90 19.04 -21.51
N GLY A 188 -3.37 20.26 -21.31
CA GLY A 188 -2.85 21.13 -22.38
C GLY A 188 -3.91 21.66 -23.36
N ARG A 189 -5.19 21.59 -23.00
CA ARG A 189 -6.33 22.07 -23.78
C ARG A 189 -7.41 22.64 -22.87
N PRO A 190 -8.22 23.60 -23.32
CA PRO A 190 -9.35 24.11 -22.57
C PRO A 190 -10.28 22.97 -22.08
N ALA A 191 -10.73 23.06 -20.83
CA ALA A 191 -11.55 22.00 -20.23
C ALA A 191 -12.84 21.75 -21.02
N ASN A 192 -13.45 22.78 -21.61
CA ASN A 192 -14.68 22.69 -22.43
C ASN A 192 -14.46 22.03 -23.80
N GLU A 193 -13.23 21.93 -24.29
CA GLU A 193 -12.90 21.19 -25.50
C GLU A 193 -12.74 19.67 -25.23
N ILE A 194 -12.35 19.31 -23.98
CA ILE A 194 -12.15 17.93 -23.57
C ILE A 194 -13.45 17.35 -23.00
N PHE A 195 -14.14 18.13 -22.18
CA PHE A 195 -15.34 17.72 -21.47
C PHE A 195 -16.52 18.64 -21.78
N LYS A 196 -17.66 18.05 -22.08
CA LYS A 196 -18.96 18.72 -22.14
C LYS A 196 -19.75 18.42 -20.87
N ASP A 197 -20.70 19.28 -20.54
CA ASP A 197 -21.66 19.06 -19.44
C ASP A 197 -20.96 18.74 -18.10
N ILE A 198 -19.83 19.40 -17.82
CA ILE A 198 -19.15 19.26 -16.52
C ILE A 198 -20.10 19.75 -15.42
N SER A 199 -20.24 18.96 -14.36
CA SER A 199 -21.08 19.33 -13.20
C SER A 199 -20.60 20.65 -12.57
N PRO A 200 -21.51 21.59 -12.25
CA PRO A 200 -21.13 22.92 -11.75
C PRO A 200 -20.44 22.87 -10.38
N ASN A 201 -20.67 21.80 -9.62
CA ASN A 201 -20.02 21.53 -8.36
C ASN A 201 -19.47 20.11 -8.37
N PRO A 202 -18.40 19.82 -7.60
CA PRO A 202 -17.92 18.47 -7.45
C PRO A 202 -18.99 17.58 -6.81
N ILE A 203 -19.10 16.36 -7.28
CA ILE A 203 -20.03 15.35 -6.75
C ILE A 203 -19.46 14.64 -5.51
N ALA A 204 -18.14 14.68 -5.34
CA ALA A 204 -17.44 14.17 -4.18
C ALA A 204 -16.15 14.97 -3.97
N ALA A 205 -15.74 15.11 -2.71
CA ALA A 205 -14.47 15.70 -2.34
C ALA A 205 -13.77 14.79 -1.31
N ALA A 206 -12.46 14.59 -1.51
CA ALA A 206 -11.61 13.79 -0.67
C ALA A 206 -10.37 14.59 -0.21
N SER A 207 -9.52 13.97 0.60
CA SER A 207 -8.32 14.62 1.13
C SER A 207 -7.35 15.08 0.04
N LEU A 208 -7.20 14.31 -1.03
CA LEU A 208 -6.25 14.59 -2.11
C LEU A 208 -6.86 15.27 -3.33
N GLY A 209 -8.18 15.22 -3.53
CA GLY A 209 -8.82 15.76 -4.73
C GLY A 209 -10.33 15.86 -4.63
N GLN A 210 -10.98 16.19 -5.72
CA GLN A 210 -12.43 16.20 -5.87
C GLN A 210 -12.85 15.66 -7.23
N VAL A 211 -14.07 15.15 -7.34
CA VAL A 211 -14.58 14.46 -8.51
C VAL A 211 -15.75 15.22 -9.12
N TYR A 212 -15.73 15.35 -10.43
CA TYR A 212 -16.81 15.92 -11.25
C TYR A 212 -17.43 14.85 -12.13
N LYS A 213 -18.70 14.99 -12.45
CA LYS A 213 -19.33 14.25 -13.54
C LYS A 213 -19.23 15.10 -14.81
N ALA A 214 -18.87 14.49 -15.94
CA ALA A 214 -18.76 15.18 -17.21
C ALA A 214 -19.10 14.22 -18.37
N ARG A 215 -19.11 14.73 -19.60
CA ARG A 215 -19.13 13.95 -20.84
C ARG A 215 -17.87 14.24 -21.64
N LEU A 216 -17.24 13.21 -22.19
CA LEU A 216 -16.15 13.42 -23.14
C LEU A 216 -16.70 14.11 -24.38
N ALA A 217 -16.04 15.20 -24.83
CA ALA A 217 -16.47 15.98 -25.97
C ALA A 217 -16.41 15.16 -27.26
N GLU A 218 -15.44 14.26 -27.37
CA GLU A 218 -15.18 13.46 -28.58
C GLU A 218 -16.18 12.31 -28.72
N THR A 219 -16.47 11.57 -27.68
CA THR A 219 -17.30 10.34 -27.73
C THR A 219 -18.72 10.55 -27.19
N GLY A 220 -18.96 11.59 -26.40
CA GLY A 220 -20.21 11.80 -25.67
C GLY A 220 -20.40 10.88 -24.46
N GLU A 221 -19.41 10.04 -24.13
CA GLU A 221 -19.44 9.10 -23.00
C GLU A 221 -19.45 9.84 -21.67
N GLU A 222 -20.29 9.40 -20.72
CA GLU A 222 -20.27 9.94 -19.35
C GLU A 222 -19.03 9.48 -18.61
N VAL A 223 -18.37 10.39 -17.92
CA VAL A 223 -17.11 10.16 -17.20
C VAL A 223 -17.10 10.80 -15.82
N ALA A 224 -16.33 10.21 -14.92
CA ALA A 224 -15.91 10.82 -13.67
C ALA A 224 -14.52 11.44 -13.88
N VAL A 225 -14.35 12.70 -13.48
CA VAL A 225 -13.10 13.46 -13.61
C VAL A 225 -12.63 13.80 -12.19
N LYS A 226 -11.62 13.08 -11.71
CA LYS A 226 -10.97 13.30 -10.41
C LYS A 226 -9.84 14.29 -10.59
N VAL A 227 -9.90 15.43 -9.90
CA VAL A 227 -8.91 16.52 -9.98
C VAL A 227 -8.20 16.64 -8.65
N GLN A 228 -6.88 16.62 -8.66
CA GLN A 228 -6.06 16.74 -7.45
C GLN A 228 -6.17 18.17 -6.87
N ARG A 229 -6.02 18.30 -5.55
CA ARG A 229 -5.96 19.62 -4.90
C ARG A 229 -4.68 20.36 -5.33
N PRO A 230 -4.72 21.70 -5.44
CA PRO A 230 -3.55 22.48 -5.81
C PRO A 230 -2.41 22.33 -4.79
N ASP A 231 -1.17 22.42 -5.28
CA ASP A 231 0.06 22.35 -4.46
C ASP A 231 0.23 21.06 -3.64
N MET A 232 -0.49 19.99 -3.95
CA MET A 232 -0.53 18.79 -3.10
C MET A 232 0.86 18.16 -2.93
N LEU A 233 1.60 17.98 -4.03
CA LEU A 233 2.95 17.42 -3.99
C LEU A 233 3.86 18.24 -3.05
N ARG A 234 3.84 19.56 -3.17
CA ARG A 234 4.67 20.45 -2.36
C ARG A 234 4.31 20.41 -0.88
N ARG A 235 3.00 20.40 -0.58
CA ARG A 235 2.49 20.30 0.81
C ARG A 235 2.86 18.96 1.45
N VAL A 236 2.57 17.86 0.75
CA VAL A 236 2.90 16.51 1.22
C VAL A 236 4.40 16.35 1.39
N SER A 237 5.21 16.80 0.42
CA SER A 237 6.67 16.75 0.50
C SER A 237 7.24 17.50 1.71
N LEU A 238 6.74 18.72 1.99
CA LEU A 238 7.14 19.47 3.19
C LEU A 238 6.80 18.71 4.47
N ASP A 239 5.60 18.16 4.53
CA ASP A 239 5.15 17.41 5.69
C ASP A 239 5.96 16.13 5.90
N MET A 240 6.26 15.38 4.83
CA MET A 240 7.15 14.21 4.89
C MET A 240 8.54 14.58 5.39
N TYR A 241 9.10 15.68 4.91
CA TYR A 241 10.39 16.16 5.39
C TYR A 241 10.37 16.52 6.88
N VAL A 242 9.33 17.21 7.35
CA VAL A 242 9.18 17.60 8.76
C VAL A 242 8.92 16.37 9.64
N MET A 243 7.99 15.49 9.23
CA MET A 243 7.68 14.26 9.96
C MET A 243 8.92 13.36 10.09
N ARG A 244 9.65 13.17 9.00
CA ARG A 244 10.87 12.33 9.03
C ARG A 244 11.91 12.86 10.02
N LYS A 245 12.04 14.18 10.16
CA LYS A 245 12.91 14.81 11.20
C LYS A 245 12.38 14.54 12.60
N ILE A 246 11.07 14.62 12.81
CA ILE A 246 10.43 14.34 14.11
C ILE A 246 10.61 12.86 14.48
N PHE A 247 10.35 11.94 13.55
CA PHE A 247 10.56 10.50 13.79
C PHE A 247 12.04 10.16 14.03
N GLY A 248 12.97 10.83 13.32
CA GLY A 248 14.40 10.67 13.56
C GLY A 248 14.81 11.13 14.97
N ALA A 249 14.28 12.26 15.44
CA ALA A 249 14.53 12.72 16.81
C ALA A 249 13.91 11.76 17.85
N ALA A 250 12.71 11.25 17.59
CA ALA A 250 12.06 10.25 18.44
C ALA A 250 12.87 8.94 18.50
N GLN A 251 13.43 8.47 17.37
CA GLN A 251 14.30 7.30 17.32
C GLN A 251 15.53 7.49 18.20
N VAL A 252 16.24 8.60 18.06
CA VAL A 252 17.41 8.91 18.90
C VAL A 252 17.07 8.94 20.39
N LEU A 253 15.91 9.49 20.74
CA LEU A 253 15.45 9.53 22.14
C LEU A 253 15.11 8.11 22.65
N GLN A 254 14.44 7.30 21.85
CA GLN A 254 14.12 5.91 22.18
C GLN A 254 15.40 5.11 22.39
N ASP A 255 16.36 5.18 21.47
CA ASP A 255 17.62 4.43 21.54
C ASP A 255 18.43 4.81 22.81
N ALA A 256 18.28 6.06 23.29
CA ALA A 256 18.93 6.53 24.50
C ALA A 256 18.23 6.16 25.81
N THR A 257 16.90 5.85 25.76
CA THR A 257 16.07 5.71 26.99
C THR A 257 15.40 4.35 27.14
N SER A 258 15.38 3.53 26.08
CA SER A 258 14.63 2.27 26.06
C SER A 258 15.44 1.17 25.36
N ASN A 259 15.18 -0.08 25.76
CA ASN A 259 15.66 -1.28 25.07
C ASN A 259 14.74 -1.70 23.91
N ALA A 260 13.66 -0.96 23.67
CA ALA A 260 12.76 -1.21 22.55
C ALA A 260 13.48 -1.02 21.22
N LYS A 261 13.29 -1.94 20.27
CA LYS A 261 13.96 -1.96 18.96
C LYS A 261 13.04 -1.54 17.80
N THR A 262 12.06 -0.68 18.06
CA THR A 262 11.17 -0.21 16.98
C THR A 262 11.94 0.77 16.08
N GLU A 263 12.07 0.43 14.81
CA GLU A 263 12.72 1.27 13.80
C GLU A 263 11.68 2.18 13.14
N PHE A 264 11.53 3.40 13.66
CA PHE A 264 10.53 4.35 13.17
C PHE A 264 10.82 4.86 11.75
N ILE A 265 12.09 5.02 11.38
CA ILE A 265 12.46 5.63 10.09
C ILE A 265 12.13 4.72 8.90
N PRO A 266 12.51 3.43 8.86
CA PRO A 266 12.12 2.53 7.78
C PRO A 266 10.60 2.42 7.61
N LEU A 267 9.89 2.32 8.73
CA LEU A 267 8.42 2.24 8.75
C LEU A 267 7.78 3.51 8.17
N PHE A 268 8.30 4.68 8.55
CA PHE A 268 7.87 5.96 8.01
C PHE A 268 8.18 6.09 6.52
N ASP A 269 9.40 5.73 6.09
CA ASP A 269 9.83 5.88 4.69
C ASP A 269 8.96 5.00 3.76
N GLU A 270 8.57 3.81 4.19
CA GLU A 270 7.69 2.95 3.41
C GLU A 270 6.26 3.52 3.31
N TRP A 271 5.69 3.99 4.42
CA TRP A 271 4.40 4.67 4.41
C TRP A 271 4.44 5.94 3.53
N ALA A 272 5.50 6.73 3.62
CA ALA A 272 5.68 7.94 2.82
C ALA A 272 5.77 7.63 1.33
N ALA A 273 6.47 6.55 0.95
CA ALA A 273 6.53 6.10 -0.44
C ALA A 273 5.15 5.68 -0.96
N GLY A 274 4.33 5.01 -0.14
CA GLY A 274 2.93 4.71 -0.45
C GLY A 274 2.12 5.97 -0.71
N THR A 275 2.19 6.94 0.21
CA THR A 275 1.47 8.22 0.08
C THR A 275 1.90 9.02 -1.17
N TYR A 276 3.17 8.97 -1.55
CA TYR A 276 3.64 9.61 -2.79
C TYR A 276 3.06 8.96 -4.04
N ARG A 277 2.89 7.63 -4.05
CA ARG A 277 2.27 6.90 -5.16
C ARG A 277 0.80 7.31 -5.37
N GLU A 278 0.08 7.64 -4.31
CA GLU A 278 -1.29 8.15 -4.39
C GLU A 278 -1.40 9.55 -5.04
N LEU A 279 -0.29 10.30 -5.13
CA LEU A 279 -0.25 11.60 -5.82
C LEU A 279 -0.10 11.47 -7.34
N ASP A 280 -0.02 10.27 -7.87
CA ASP A 280 0.13 9.99 -9.30
C ASP A 280 -1.13 9.30 -9.84
N TYR A 281 -2.02 10.06 -10.43
CA TYR A 281 -3.27 9.54 -10.99
C TYR A 281 -3.08 8.73 -12.28
N VAL A 282 -1.96 8.88 -12.99
CA VAL A 282 -1.62 7.95 -14.08
C VAL A 282 -1.30 6.57 -13.52
N ASN A 283 -0.58 6.53 -12.39
CA ASN A 283 -0.31 5.28 -11.69
C ASN A 283 -1.60 4.65 -11.14
N GLU A 284 -2.51 5.44 -10.57
CA GLU A 284 -3.84 4.98 -10.15
C GLU A 284 -4.61 4.36 -11.31
N GLY A 285 -4.63 5.01 -12.47
CA GLY A 285 -5.26 4.47 -13.68
C GLY A 285 -4.63 3.16 -14.16
N LYS A 286 -3.29 3.06 -14.18
CA LYS A 286 -2.57 1.83 -14.54
C LYS A 286 -2.87 0.69 -13.57
N ASN A 287 -2.92 0.98 -12.27
CA ASN A 287 -3.29 0.03 -11.24
C ASN A 287 -4.69 -0.53 -11.46
N GLY A 288 -5.67 0.35 -11.75
CA GLY A 288 -7.04 -0.07 -12.05
C GLY A 288 -7.12 -1.01 -13.25
N MET A 289 -6.37 -0.71 -14.32
CA MET A 289 -6.35 -1.59 -15.50
C MET A 289 -5.64 -2.92 -15.20
N LYS A 290 -4.52 -2.91 -14.48
CA LYS A 290 -3.84 -4.13 -14.03
C LYS A 290 -4.75 -4.99 -13.15
N PHE A 291 -5.45 -4.37 -12.21
CA PHE A 291 -6.44 -5.06 -11.37
C PHE A 291 -7.55 -5.68 -12.22
N ARG A 292 -8.14 -4.92 -13.14
CA ARG A 292 -9.17 -5.42 -14.05
C ARG A 292 -8.69 -6.66 -14.80
N ASP A 293 -7.53 -6.59 -15.42
CA ASP A 293 -7.00 -7.66 -16.27
C ASP A 293 -6.69 -8.93 -15.46
N GLN A 294 -6.31 -8.78 -14.20
CA GLN A 294 -6.00 -9.89 -13.31
C GLN A 294 -7.23 -10.50 -12.60
N ILE A 295 -8.23 -9.69 -12.25
CA ILE A 295 -9.29 -10.10 -11.32
C ILE A 295 -10.60 -10.38 -12.02
N THR A 296 -11.04 -9.57 -13.00
CA THR A 296 -12.40 -9.70 -13.54
C THR A 296 -12.68 -11.05 -14.21
N SER A 297 -11.67 -11.72 -14.77
CA SER A 297 -11.80 -13.06 -15.33
C SER A 297 -11.82 -14.16 -14.27
N ARG A 298 -11.21 -13.94 -13.09
CA ARG A 298 -11.13 -14.90 -11.99
C ARG A 298 -12.30 -14.80 -11.03
N VAL A 299 -12.84 -13.61 -10.87
CA VAL A 299 -13.95 -13.31 -9.95
C VAL A 299 -15.09 -12.66 -10.75
N PRO A 300 -15.94 -13.47 -11.42
CA PRO A 300 -17.09 -12.94 -12.14
C PRO A 300 -18.02 -12.15 -11.22
N GLY A 301 -18.52 -11.02 -11.69
CA GLY A 301 -19.33 -10.10 -10.91
C GLY A 301 -18.55 -8.95 -10.25
N VAL A 302 -17.21 -8.89 -10.43
CA VAL A 302 -16.40 -7.72 -10.09
C VAL A 302 -16.11 -6.93 -11.36
N ALA A 303 -16.26 -5.61 -11.30
CA ALA A 303 -16.01 -4.70 -12.41
C ALA A 303 -15.10 -3.53 -11.99
N VAL A 304 -14.46 -2.92 -12.99
CA VAL A 304 -13.59 -1.75 -12.83
C VAL A 304 -13.96 -0.74 -13.92
N PRO A 305 -14.12 0.54 -13.61
CA PRO A 305 -14.37 1.58 -14.61
C PRO A 305 -13.21 1.68 -15.59
N ASP A 306 -13.52 1.86 -16.86
CA ASP A 306 -12.51 2.04 -17.89
C ASP A 306 -11.80 3.39 -17.74
N VAL A 307 -10.46 3.40 -17.85
CA VAL A 307 -9.66 4.63 -17.71
C VAL A 307 -9.48 5.28 -19.09
N LYS A 308 -9.76 6.58 -19.16
CA LYS A 308 -9.61 7.40 -20.39
C LYS A 308 -8.24 8.07 -20.36
N PHE A 309 -7.18 7.34 -20.72
CA PHE A 309 -5.80 7.84 -20.63
C PHE A 309 -5.55 9.09 -21.49
N GLN A 310 -6.28 9.29 -22.60
CA GLN A 310 -6.21 10.50 -23.43
C GLN A 310 -6.70 11.77 -22.69
N ALA A 311 -7.47 11.60 -21.60
CA ALA A 311 -7.97 12.67 -20.75
C ALA A 311 -7.50 12.48 -19.29
N THR A 312 -6.35 11.84 -19.10
CA THR A 312 -5.74 11.55 -17.79
C THR A 312 -4.31 12.06 -17.77
N SER A 313 -3.95 12.75 -16.70
CA SER A 313 -2.60 13.20 -16.40
C SER A 313 -2.23 12.81 -14.97
N ARG A 314 -1.09 13.27 -14.51
CA ARG A 314 -0.65 13.03 -13.13
C ARG A 314 -1.60 13.61 -12.07
N LYS A 315 -2.31 14.72 -12.37
CA LYS A 315 -3.21 15.40 -11.43
C LYS A 315 -4.68 15.32 -11.84
N VAL A 316 -4.99 14.70 -12.97
CA VAL A 316 -6.36 14.51 -13.48
C VAL A 316 -6.56 13.06 -13.87
N LEU A 317 -7.50 12.35 -13.25
CA LEU A 317 -7.89 10.99 -13.61
C LEU A 317 -9.30 11.01 -14.20
N THR A 318 -9.45 10.47 -15.41
CA THR A 318 -10.74 10.33 -16.06
C THR A 318 -11.10 8.87 -16.23
N THR A 319 -12.22 8.46 -15.66
CA THR A 319 -12.76 7.09 -15.76
C THR A 319 -14.18 7.10 -16.32
N ALA A 320 -14.62 5.99 -16.88
CA ALA A 320 -16.02 5.81 -17.23
C ALA A 320 -16.92 6.04 -16.02
N TRP A 321 -18.05 6.72 -16.23
CA TRP A 321 -19.03 6.94 -15.17
C TRP A 321 -19.72 5.62 -14.79
N VAL A 322 -19.88 5.36 -13.51
CA VAL A 322 -20.60 4.19 -13.00
C VAL A 322 -21.95 4.64 -12.45
N ASN A 323 -23.02 4.15 -13.09
CA ASN A 323 -24.36 4.25 -12.54
C ASN A 323 -24.55 3.10 -11.53
N GLY A 324 -24.88 3.42 -10.30
CA GLY A 324 -25.01 2.40 -9.25
C GLY A 324 -25.27 3.00 -7.87
N ILE A 325 -25.34 2.12 -6.89
CA ILE A 325 -25.60 2.44 -5.48
C ILE A 325 -24.32 2.11 -4.70
N LYS A 326 -23.94 2.96 -3.74
CA LYS A 326 -22.81 2.68 -2.86
C LYS A 326 -23.08 1.42 -2.03
N LEU A 327 -22.05 0.63 -1.79
CA LEU A 327 -22.16 -0.62 -1.02
C LEU A 327 -22.81 -0.39 0.37
N VAL A 328 -22.50 0.74 1.01
CA VAL A 328 -23.03 1.14 2.34
C VAL A 328 -24.53 1.50 2.32
N GLU A 329 -25.11 1.69 1.15
CA GLU A 329 -26.52 2.08 0.97
C GLU A 329 -27.40 0.89 0.57
N LEU A 330 -26.80 -0.32 0.43
CA LEU A 330 -27.52 -1.54 0.07
C LEU A 330 -28.32 -2.10 1.25
N GLU A 331 -29.43 -2.78 0.93
CA GLU A 331 -30.20 -3.58 1.88
C GLU A 331 -29.44 -4.83 2.33
N ASP A 332 -29.67 -5.32 3.54
CA ASP A 332 -28.90 -6.38 4.21
C ASP A 332 -28.73 -7.66 3.38
N ASP A 333 -29.78 -8.13 2.71
CA ASP A 333 -29.71 -9.38 1.92
C ASP A 333 -28.74 -9.26 0.75
N LYS A 334 -28.82 -8.16 -0.01
CA LYS A 334 -27.91 -7.89 -1.13
C LYS A 334 -26.50 -7.57 -0.66
N LEU A 335 -26.38 -6.85 0.46
CA LEU A 335 -25.11 -6.51 1.07
C LEU A 335 -24.29 -7.75 1.40
N ASN A 336 -24.90 -8.76 2.03
CA ASN A 336 -24.24 -10.01 2.39
C ASN A 336 -23.60 -10.73 1.19
N ASP A 337 -24.28 -10.77 0.05
CA ASP A 337 -23.75 -11.42 -1.14
C ASP A 337 -22.61 -10.61 -1.78
N LYS A 338 -22.69 -9.27 -1.76
CA LYS A 338 -21.61 -8.40 -2.25
C LYS A 338 -20.41 -8.43 -1.32
N VAL A 339 -20.59 -8.54 -0.02
CA VAL A 339 -19.50 -8.74 0.95
C VAL A 339 -18.77 -10.06 0.69
N LYS A 340 -19.51 -11.18 0.46
CA LYS A 340 -18.90 -12.47 0.08
C LYS A 340 -18.05 -12.34 -1.20
N LEU A 341 -18.62 -11.66 -2.21
CA LEU A 341 -17.93 -11.41 -3.47
C LEU A 341 -16.65 -10.54 -3.26
N GLY A 342 -16.74 -9.52 -2.41
CA GLY A 342 -15.61 -8.69 -2.02
C GLY A 342 -14.51 -9.48 -1.31
N VAL A 343 -14.88 -10.36 -0.37
CA VAL A 343 -13.94 -11.26 0.31
C VAL A 343 -13.28 -12.21 -0.70
N GLN A 344 -14.07 -12.84 -1.60
CA GLN A 344 -13.50 -13.68 -2.65
C GLN A 344 -12.54 -12.91 -3.53
N CYS A 345 -12.92 -11.71 -3.94
CA CYS A 345 -12.07 -10.81 -4.74
C CYS A 345 -10.74 -10.52 -4.02
N PHE A 346 -10.80 -10.17 -2.74
CA PHE A 346 -9.60 -9.89 -1.94
C PHE A 346 -8.70 -11.11 -1.77
N LEU A 347 -9.27 -12.27 -1.45
CA LEU A 347 -8.50 -13.52 -1.32
C LEU A 347 -7.83 -13.91 -2.65
N THR A 348 -8.51 -13.73 -3.78
CA THR A 348 -7.91 -13.96 -5.10
C THR A 348 -6.74 -13.00 -5.37
N GLN A 349 -6.86 -11.74 -4.98
CA GLN A 349 -5.76 -10.77 -5.09
C GLN A 349 -4.55 -11.19 -4.27
N LEU A 350 -4.77 -11.59 -3.03
CA LEU A 350 -3.69 -11.91 -2.09
C LEU A 350 -3.01 -13.25 -2.42
N LEU A 351 -3.81 -14.30 -2.67
CA LEU A 351 -3.32 -15.67 -2.76
C LEU A 351 -2.95 -16.09 -4.19
N ASP A 352 -3.64 -15.52 -5.20
CA ASP A 352 -3.48 -15.92 -6.60
C ASP A 352 -2.59 -14.96 -7.38
N THR A 353 -2.84 -13.64 -7.27
CA THR A 353 -2.15 -12.65 -8.10
C THR A 353 -1.01 -11.95 -7.38
N GLY A 354 -1.03 -11.94 -6.06
CA GLY A 354 -0.08 -11.20 -5.23
C GLY A 354 -0.19 -9.67 -5.35
N PHE A 355 -1.06 -9.16 -6.23
CA PHE A 355 -1.33 -7.73 -6.41
C PHE A 355 -2.68 -7.39 -5.78
N PHE A 356 -2.68 -6.66 -4.67
CA PHE A 356 -3.88 -6.45 -3.88
C PHE A 356 -4.14 -4.99 -3.53
N HIS A 357 -5.43 -4.68 -3.39
CA HIS A 357 -5.93 -3.40 -2.95
C HIS A 357 -5.70 -3.26 -1.45
N ALA A 358 -4.91 -2.27 -1.07
CA ALA A 358 -4.51 -2.07 0.32
C ALA A 358 -5.44 -1.14 1.11
N ASP A 359 -6.51 -0.63 0.48
CA ASP A 359 -7.53 0.21 1.12
C ASP A 359 -8.93 -0.03 0.50
N PRO A 360 -9.53 -1.23 0.62
CA PRO A 360 -10.84 -1.55 0.06
C PRO A 360 -11.97 -0.92 0.91
N HIS A 361 -11.92 0.39 1.10
CA HIS A 361 -12.91 1.11 1.90
C HIS A 361 -14.30 1.00 1.25
N PRO A 362 -15.37 0.71 2.03
CA PRO A 362 -16.72 0.58 1.48
C PRO A 362 -17.21 1.81 0.69
N GLY A 363 -16.68 2.99 0.98
CA GLY A 363 -16.94 4.22 0.24
C GLY A 363 -16.45 4.21 -1.22
N ASN A 364 -15.49 3.33 -1.55
CA ASN A 364 -14.93 3.14 -2.88
C ASN A 364 -15.54 1.94 -3.61
N LEU A 365 -16.61 1.35 -3.05
CA LEU A 365 -17.32 0.20 -3.60
C LEU A 365 -18.75 0.57 -3.98
N MET A 366 -19.15 0.23 -5.19
CA MET A 366 -20.50 0.42 -5.71
C MET A 366 -21.07 -0.87 -6.28
N VAL A 367 -22.38 -0.96 -6.37
CA VAL A 367 -23.06 -1.98 -7.17
C VAL A 367 -23.74 -1.30 -8.33
N ASN A 368 -23.36 -1.70 -9.55
CA ASN A 368 -23.89 -1.11 -10.78
C ASN A 368 -25.26 -1.73 -11.18
N GLU A 369 -25.86 -1.22 -12.25
CA GLU A 369 -27.14 -1.70 -12.80
C GLU A 369 -27.12 -3.14 -13.29
N LYS A 370 -25.93 -3.71 -13.53
CA LYS A 370 -25.72 -5.12 -13.91
C LYS A 370 -25.53 -6.04 -12.68
N ASP A 371 -25.73 -5.52 -11.48
CA ASP A 371 -25.48 -6.20 -10.22
C ASP A 371 -24.02 -6.63 -10.02
N GLU A 372 -23.05 -5.92 -10.63
CA GLU A 372 -21.62 -6.14 -10.44
C GLU A 372 -21.07 -5.26 -9.29
N LEU A 373 -20.16 -5.81 -8.49
CA LEU A 373 -19.40 -5.06 -7.49
C LEU A 373 -18.30 -4.26 -8.21
N VAL A 374 -18.40 -2.95 -8.20
CA VAL A 374 -17.47 -2.04 -8.86
C VAL A 374 -16.49 -1.44 -7.85
N VAL A 375 -15.20 -1.58 -8.13
CA VAL A 375 -14.12 -0.95 -7.36
C VAL A 375 -13.71 0.34 -8.06
N LEU A 376 -13.70 1.47 -7.34
CA LEU A 376 -13.54 2.81 -7.93
C LEU A 376 -12.16 3.44 -7.76
N ASP A 377 -11.46 3.18 -6.66
CA ASP A 377 -10.18 3.80 -6.31
C ASP A 377 -9.06 2.76 -6.35
N PHE A 378 -7.93 3.08 -6.96
CA PHE A 378 -6.75 2.21 -7.07
C PHE A 378 -5.46 2.95 -6.69
N GLY A 379 -5.58 4.03 -5.92
CA GLY A 379 -4.47 4.85 -5.48
C GLY A 379 -3.51 4.08 -4.56
N LEU A 380 -4.04 3.21 -3.69
CA LEU A 380 -3.24 2.42 -2.77
C LEU A 380 -3.30 0.93 -3.12
N MET A 381 -2.42 0.51 -4.01
CA MET A 381 -2.19 -0.90 -4.36
C MET A 381 -0.85 -1.37 -3.82
N SER A 382 -0.76 -2.64 -3.46
CA SER A 382 0.46 -3.27 -2.97
C SER A 382 0.71 -4.60 -3.67
N GLU A 383 1.96 -5.04 -3.63
CA GLU A 383 2.36 -6.34 -4.16
C GLU A 383 3.03 -7.17 -3.06
N VAL A 384 2.64 -8.42 -2.98
CA VAL A 384 3.33 -9.44 -2.20
C VAL A 384 4.55 -9.89 -2.99
N ARG A 385 5.70 -10.06 -2.33
CA ARG A 385 6.91 -10.58 -3.00
C ARG A 385 6.62 -11.94 -3.62
N SER A 386 7.28 -12.23 -4.74
CA SER A 386 7.17 -13.55 -5.39
C SER A 386 7.46 -14.68 -4.40
N GLY A 387 6.54 -15.65 -4.31
CA GLY A 387 6.61 -16.78 -3.38
C GLY A 387 5.94 -16.55 -2.02
N GLN A 388 5.75 -15.32 -1.57
CA GLN A 388 5.09 -15.08 -0.27
C GLN A 388 3.60 -15.50 -0.26
N SER A 389 2.91 -15.48 -1.41
CA SER A 389 1.53 -15.98 -1.50
C SER A 389 1.46 -17.47 -1.14
N ASP A 390 2.43 -18.27 -1.59
CA ASP A 390 2.51 -19.70 -1.27
C ASP A 390 2.76 -19.91 0.23
N VAL A 391 3.61 -19.08 0.83
CA VAL A 391 3.89 -19.12 2.28
C VAL A 391 2.64 -18.73 3.09
N PHE A 392 1.84 -17.75 2.64
CA PHE A 392 0.56 -17.45 3.28
C PHE A 392 -0.39 -18.65 3.25
N VAL A 393 -0.49 -19.34 2.12
CA VAL A 393 -1.31 -20.55 2.00
C VAL A 393 -0.77 -21.64 2.93
N ALA A 394 0.55 -21.86 2.96
CA ALA A 394 1.20 -22.82 3.85
C ALA A 394 0.91 -22.50 5.33
N ALA A 395 1.07 -21.24 5.74
CA ALA A 395 0.80 -20.78 7.09
C ALA A 395 -0.66 -21.03 7.53
N ILE A 396 -1.64 -20.81 6.62
CA ILE A 396 -3.05 -21.13 6.90
C ILE A 396 -3.25 -22.64 7.09
N ILE A 397 -2.60 -23.47 6.27
CA ILE A 397 -2.68 -24.94 6.38
C ILE A 397 -2.01 -25.43 7.67
N HIS A 398 -0.80 -24.95 8.00
CA HIS A 398 -0.08 -25.31 9.21
C HIS A 398 -0.86 -24.87 10.47
N LEU A 399 -1.44 -23.66 10.44
CA LEU A 399 -2.29 -23.16 11.51
C LEU A 399 -3.54 -24.05 11.70
N GLY A 400 -4.20 -24.44 10.61
CA GLY A 400 -5.35 -25.32 10.64
C GLY A 400 -5.03 -26.72 11.20
N ASN A 401 -3.82 -27.20 10.96
CA ASN A 401 -3.30 -28.48 11.48
C ASN A 401 -2.67 -28.35 12.88
N ARG A 402 -2.59 -27.16 13.46
CA ARG A 402 -1.91 -26.85 14.72
C ARG A 402 -0.42 -27.24 14.73
N ASP A 403 0.20 -27.17 13.56
CA ASP A 403 1.64 -27.37 13.38
C ASP A 403 2.37 -26.05 13.66
N TYR A 404 2.52 -25.72 14.94
CA TYR A 404 3.09 -24.45 15.39
C TYR A 404 4.58 -24.32 15.12
N GLU A 405 5.30 -25.43 14.95
CA GLU A 405 6.70 -25.40 14.52
C GLU A 405 6.79 -24.88 13.08
N ALA A 406 5.97 -25.42 12.17
CA ALA A 406 5.89 -24.93 10.79
C ALA A 406 5.36 -23.49 10.71
N VAL A 407 4.36 -23.11 11.50
CA VAL A 407 3.85 -21.73 11.58
C VAL A 407 4.95 -20.73 11.97
N VAL A 408 5.86 -21.10 12.89
CA VAL A 408 7.00 -20.23 13.26
C VAL A 408 7.96 -20.04 12.10
N GLU A 409 8.24 -21.08 11.30
CA GLU A 409 9.08 -20.94 10.09
C GLU A 409 8.38 -20.09 9.03
N ASP A 410 7.07 -20.28 8.80
CA ASP A 410 6.29 -19.43 7.92
C ASP A 410 6.34 -17.95 8.36
N PHE A 411 6.24 -17.68 9.66
CA PHE A 411 6.31 -16.33 10.22
C PHE A 411 7.69 -15.70 10.09
N ILE A 412 8.76 -16.51 10.07
CA ILE A 412 10.11 -16.04 9.78
C ILE A 412 10.21 -15.67 8.28
N GLU A 413 9.71 -16.51 7.39
CA GLU A 413 9.74 -16.26 5.95
C GLU A 413 8.87 -15.07 5.53
N LEU A 414 7.78 -14.85 6.25
CA LEU A 414 6.88 -13.70 6.10
C LEU A 414 7.38 -12.43 6.82
N ASP A 415 8.58 -12.42 7.37
CA ASP A 415 9.16 -11.28 8.11
C ASP A 415 8.40 -10.87 9.40
N PHE A 416 7.52 -11.72 9.96
CA PHE A 416 6.89 -11.46 11.26
C PHE A 416 7.82 -11.74 12.43
N LEU A 417 8.76 -12.68 12.27
CA LEU A 417 9.77 -13.05 13.25
C LEU A 417 11.15 -12.94 12.62
N ASN A 418 12.16 -12.62 13.44
CA ASN A 418 13.54 -12.68 12.99
C ASN A 418 14.03 -14.13 12.93
N GLY A 419 14.91 -14.45 11.97
CA GLY A 419 15.43 -15.80 11.79
C GLY A 419 16.28 -16.34 12.96
N ASP A 420 16.75 -15.48 13.85
CA ASP A 420 17.57 -15.78 15.02
C ASP A 420 16.75 -16.04 16.31
N VAL A 421 15.41 -16.11 16.22
CA VAL A 421 14.55 -16.40 17.38
C VAL A 421 14.79 -17.79 17.96
N ASP A 422 14.72 -17.92 19.29
CA ASP A 422 14.75 -19.20 19.99
C ASP A 422 13.41 -19.94 19.81
N ARG A 423 13.36 -20.84 18.84
CA ARG A 423 12.18 -21.62 18.47
C ARG A 423 11.59 -22.40 19.63
N LYS A 424 12.44 -22.95 20.54
CA LYS A 424 11.98 -23.70 21.71
C LYS A 424 11.16 -22.85 22.67
N ARG A 425 11.40 -21.54 22.69
CA ARG A 425 10.64 -20.59 23.51
C ARG A 425 9.45 -20.01 22.78
N VAL A 426 9.58 -19.72 21.49
CA VAL A 426 8.54 -19.05 20.67
C VAL A 426 7.38 -20.02 20.37
N VAL A 427 7.67 -21.25 19.94
CA VAL A 427 6.64 -22.23 19.52
C VAL A 427 5.57 -22.47 20.59
N PRO A 428 5.89 -22.75 21.89
CA PRO A 428 4.85 -22.97 22.88
C PRO A 428 4.00 -21.72 23.17
N VAL A 429 4.61 -20.55 23.16
CA VAL A 429 3.93 -19.29 23.46
C VAL A 429 3.01 -18.90 22.32
N LEU A 430 3.51 -18.96 21.08
CA LEU A 430 2.70 -18.68 19.87
C LEU A 430 1.56 -19.70 19.75
N GLY A 431 1.84 -20.99 20.01
CA GLY A 431 0.83 -22.05 19.98
C GLY A 431 -0.30 -21.79 20.98
N ALA A 432 0.01 -21.40 22.21
CA ALA A 432 -1.00 -21.09 23.23
C ALA A 432 -1.91 -19.91 22.82
N ILE A 433 -1.33 -18.86 22.22
CA ILE A 433 -2.08 -17.69 21.73
C ILE A 433 -2.98 -18.06 20.55
N LEU A 434 -2.44 -18.83 19.60
CA LEU A 434 -3.19 -19.25 18.42
C LEU A 434 -4.28 -20.26 18.78
N ASP A 435 -4.06 -21.18 19.71
CA ASP A 435 -5.09 -22.09 20.24
C ASP A 435 -6.24 -21.31 20.88
N GLN A 436 -5.93 -20.33 21.74
CA GLN A 436 -6.94 -19.48 22.35
C GLN A 436 -7.77 -18.73 21.29
N ALA A 437 -7.12 -18.22 20.24
CA ALA A 437 -7.80 -17.56 19.15
C ALA A 437 -8.70 -18.52 18.33
N LEU A 438 -8.32 -19.78 18.20
CA LEU A 438 -9.06 -20.82 17.46
C LEU A 438 -10.21 -21.45 18.28
N GLU A 439 -10.12 -21.51 19.62
CA GLU A 439 -11.13 -22.13 20.49
C GLU A 439 -12.48 -21.41 20.48
N GLY A 440 -12.53 -20.15 20.09
CA GLY A 440 -13.77 -19.36 20.02
C GLY A 440 -14.75 -19.71 18.89
N GLY A 441 -14.49 -20.73 18.05
CA GLY A 441 -15.41 -21.17 16.95
C GLY A 441 -14.74 -21.31 15.57
N GLY A 442 -13.43 -21.54 15.54
CA GLY A 442 -12.63 -21.68 14.33
C GLY A 442 -12.26 -20.33 13.68
N ALA A 443 -11.73 -20.37 12.46
CA ALA A 443 -11.22 -19.18 11.75
C ALA A 443 -12.24 -18.01 11.63
N LYS A 444 -13.54 -18.29 11.73
CA LYS A 444 -14.62 -17.29 11.70
C LYS A 444 -14.76 -16.47 12.97
N SER A 445 -14.19 -16.90 14.08
CA SER A 445 -14.29 -16.23 15.39
C SER A 445 -12.98 -15.59 15.84
N ILE A 446 -11.91 -15.66 15.05
CA ILE A 446 -10.63 -15.04 15.38
C ILE A 446 -10.85 -13.54 15.47
N ASN A 447 -10.88 -13.04 16.70
CA ASN A 447 -10.84 -11.61 16.95
C ASN A 447 -9.39 -11.14 16.75
N PHE A 448 -9.12 -10.60 15.58
CA PHE A 448 -7.80 -10.13 15.19
C PHE A 448 -7.25 -9.05 16.14
N GLN A 449 -8.12 -8.24 16.75
CA GLN A 449 -7.73 -7.26 17.77
C GLN A 449 -7.24 -7.93 19.05
N THR A 450 -7.92 -8.99 19.51
CA THR A 450 -7.50 -9.76 20.68
C THR A 450 -6.18 -10.46 20.41
N LEU A 451 -6.08 -11.14 19.27
CA LEU A 451 -4.84 -11.81 18.83
C LEU A 451 -3.68 -10.81 18.73
N SER A 452 -3.89 -9.66 18.12
CA SER A 452 -2.85 -8.63 18.00
C SER A 452 -2.45 -8.03 19.35
N SER A 453 -3.41 -7.85 20.29
CA SER A 453 -3.09 -7.35 21.63
C SER A 453 -2.32 -8.38 22.47
N GLU A 454 -2.63 -9.65 22.34
CA GLU A 454 -1.92 -10.74 23.01
C GLU A 454 -0.53 -10.95 22.43
N LEU A 455 -0.40 -10.95 21.10
CA LEU A 455 0.89 -10.94 20.42
C LEU A 455 1.72 -9.72 20.84
N SER A 456 1.11 -8.54 20.99
CA SER A 456 1.81 -7.33 21.44
C SER A 456 2.35 -7.44 22.86
N GLN A 457 1.65 -8.15 23.76
CA GLN A 457 2.17 -8.41 25.10
C GLN A 457 3.39 -9.32 25.08
N VAL A 458 3.42 -10.29 24.16
CA VAL A 458 4.54 -11.22 23.96
C VAL A 458 5.70 -10.57 23.21
N THR A 459 5.45 -9.50 22.45
CA THR A 459 6.47 -8.74 21.70
C THR A 459 7.58 -8.16 22.61
N PHE A 460 7.31 -7.95 23.89
CA PHE A 460 8.35 -7.54 24.85
C PHE A 460 9.38 -8.67 25.13
N ASP A 461 8.97 -9.93 24.99
CA ASP A 461 9.84 -11.10 25.21
C ASP A 461 10.41 -11.68 23.91
N PHE A 462 9.73 -11.47 22.78
CA PHE A 462 10.11 -11.96 21.45
C PHE A 462 10.00 -10.83 20.42
N PRO A 463 10.95 -10.72 19.47
CA PRO A 463 10.97 -9.66 18.45
C PRO A 463 9.94 -9.93 17.33
N PHE A 464 8.65 -10.00 17.68
CA PHE A 464 7.55 -10.06 16.73
C PHE A 464 7.32 -8.67 16.12
N ARG A 465 7.25 -8.58 14.80
CA ARG A 465 6.97 -7.34 14.09
C ARG A 465 5.89 -7.57 13.05
N ILE A 466 5.05 -6.59 12.82
CA ILE A 466 4.11 -6.61 11.70
C ILE A 466 4.82 -5.99 10.50
N PRO A 467 5.17 -6.78 9.46
CA PRO A 467 5.77 -6.22 8.26
C PRO A 467 4.81 -5.20 7.62
N PRO A 468 5.32 -4.16 6.95
CA PRO A 468 4.48 -3.11 6.38
C PRO A 468 3.41 -3.62 5.41
N TYR A 469 3.74 -4.60 4.55
CA TYR A 469 2.77 -5.20 3.64
C TYR A 469 1.66 -5.95 4.40
N ALA A 470 1.98 -6.62 5.52
CA ALA A 470 1.00 -7.34 6.33
C ALA A 470 0.04 -6.36 7.02
N ALA A 471 0.51 -5.17 7.42
CA ALA A 471 -0.38 -4.13 7.93
C ALA A 471 -1.38 -3.67 6.85
N LEU A 472 -0.98 -3.64 5.58
CA LEU A 472 -1.87 -3.35 4.46
C LEU A 472 -2.86 -4.49 4.20
N VAL A 473 -2.43 -5.75 4.34
CA VAL A 473 -3.32 -6.93 4.27
C VAL A 473 -4.36 -6.90 5.39
N ILE A 474 -3.93 -6.60 6.63
CA ILE A 474 -4.84 -6.49 7.79
C ILE A 474 -5.87 -5.37 7.59
N ARG A 475 -5.47 -4.26 6.96
CA ARG A 475 -6.38 -3.16 6.64
C ARG A 475 -7.44 -3.56 5.61
N ALA A 476 -7.09 -4.45 4.70
CA ALA A 476 -7.95 -4.88 3.60
C ALA A 476 -8.90 -6.02 4.00
N LEU A 477 -8.65 -6.73 5.10
CA LEU A 477 -9.51 -7.75 5.69
C LEU A 477 -10.56 -7.14 6.61
#